data_3703b4114beac92ff6af892b4384e8b5
#
_entry.id   3703b4114beac92ff6af892b4384e8b5
#
_cell.length_a   1.000
_cell.length_b   1.000
_cell.length_c   1.000
_cell.angle_alpha   90.00
_cell.angle_beta   90.00
_cell.angle_gamma   90.00
#
_symmetry.space_group_name_H-M   'P 1'
#
loop_
_entity.id
_entity.type
_entity.pdbx_description
1 polymer ?
#
loop_
_entity_poly.entity_id
_entity_poly.type
_entity_poly.pdbx_seq_one_letter_code
_entity_poly.pdbx_strand_id
1 'polypeptide(L)'
;MPVTSADGAGPVLSHMLERLEEPHPIGDLARRAAMSPRTFDRRFVAETGTTPHPWLTEQRVIRARELLEESDLPVEQVATRPGFGNAALLRHHCQACTGISPTAYRSQHRAPAMTGA
;
A
#
# COMPACT_ATOMS: atom_id res chain seq x y z
N MET A 1 -8.54 -19.31 -14.83
CA MET A 1 -8.26 -19.24 -14.35
C MET A 1 -7.75 -19.34 -13.65
N PRO A 2 -7.50 -19.32 -13.49
CA PRO A 2 -6.78 -19.47 -12.99
C PRO A 2 -6.66 -19.56 -11.82
N VAL A 3 -6.78 -19.91 -11.54
CA VAL A 3 -6.78 -20.14 -10.62
C VAL A 3 -5.90 -20.15 -9.73
N THR A 4 -5.32 -20.30 -10.01
CA THR A 4 -4.12 -20.18 -9.43
C THR A 4 -4.17 -19.56 -8.16
N SER A 5 -4.92 -18.67 -7.97
CA SER A 5 -4.90 -17.97 -6.75
C SER A 5 -5.23 -18.86 -5.58
N ALA A 6 -5.74 -20.01 -5.82
CA ALA A 6 -6.03 -20.92 -4.71
C ALA A 6 -4.73 -21.43 -4.09
N ASP A 7 -3.69 -21.58 -4.88
CA ASP A 7 -2.45 -22.14 -4.41
C ASP A 7 -1.32 -21.14 -4.27
N GLY A 8 -1.52 -19.92 -4.69
CA GLY A 8 -0.47 -18.93 -4.68
C GLY A 8 -0.69 -17.86 -3.64
N ALA A 9 -0.08 -16.72 -3.82
CA ALA A 9 -0.21 -15.61 -2.90
C ALA A 9 -1.45 -14.76 -3.16
N GLY A 10 -2.22 -15.07 -4.20
CA GLY A 10 -3.39 -14.28 -4.56
C GLY A 10 -4.36 -13.96 -3.43
N PRO A 11 -4.84 -14.99 -2.69
CA PRO A 11 -5.76 -14.72 -1.58
C PRO A 11 -5.12 -13.87 -0.49
N VAL A 12 -3.80 -14.02 -0.29
CA VAL A 12 -3.10 -13.22 0.70
C VAL A 12 -2.99 -11.78 0.23
N LEU A 13 -2.74 -11.57 -1.07
CA LEU A 13 -2.69 -10.23 -1.62
C LEU A 13 -4.01 -9.51 -1.39
N SER A 14 -5.14 -10.17 -1.64
CA SER A 14 -6.44 -9.60 -1.40
C SER A 14 -6.64 -9.25 0.07
N HIS A 15 -6.22 -10.15 0.96
CA HIS A 15 -6.33 -9.92 2.40
C HIS A 15 -5.54 -8.67 2.80
N MET A 16 -4.31 -8.51 2.27
CA MET A 16 -3.49 -7.36 2.60
C MET A 16 -4.11 -6.07 2.08
N LEU A 17 -4.65 -6.10 0.87
CA LEU A 17 -5.28 -4.92 0.28
C LEU A 17 -6.52 -4.49 1.06
N GLU A 18 -7.28 -5.43 1.56
CA GLU A 18 -8.47 -5.12 2.34
C GLU A 18 -8.15 -4.60 3.73
N ARG A 19 -6.93 -4.84 4.20
CA ARG A 19 -6.52 -4.47 5.56
C ARG A 19 -5.17 -3.76 5.55
N LEU A 20 -5.03 -2.76 4.69
CA LEU A 20 -3.75 -2.05 4.55
C LEU A 20 -3.27 -1.44 5.86
N GLU A 21 -4.20 -1.00 6.70
CA GLU A 21 -3.83 -0.33 7.94
C GLU A 21 -3.30 -1.29 9.01
N GLU A 22 -3.47 -2.59 8.82
CA GLU A 22 -3.04 -3.56 9.81
C GLU A 22 -1.61 -4.02 9.58
N PRO A 23 -0.91 -4.45 10.63
CA PRO A 23 0.39 -5.07 10.41
C PRO A 23 0.23 -6.43 9.76
N HIS A 24 1.19 -6.80 8.94
CA HIS A 24 1.15 -8.08 8.25
C HIS A 24 2.49 -8.81 8.43
N PRO A 25 2.72 -9.41 9.61
CA PRO A 25 3.96 -10.17 9.84
C PRO A 25 4.08 -11.32 8.84
N ILE A 26 5.29 -11.55 8.38
CA ILE A 26 5.52 -12.57 7.35
C ILE A 26 5.04 -13.95 7.78
N GLY A 27 5.19 -14.27 9.07
CA GLY A 27 4.73 -15.56 9.56
C GLY A 27 3.23 -15.75 9.43
N ASP A 28 2.47 -14.68 9.67
CA ASP A 28 1.01 -14.75 9.55
C ASP A 28 0.61 -14.89 8.09
N LEU A 29 1.27 -14.17 7.20
CA LEU A 29 0.95 -14.25 5.78
C LEU A 29 1.27 -15.64 5.23
N ALA A 30 2.42 -16.19 5.62
CA ALA A 30 2.81 -17.51 5.18
C ALA A 30 1.82 -18.56 5.69
N ARG A 31 1.38 -18.42 6.93
CA ARG A 31 0.41 -19.33 7.51
C ARG A 31 -0.91 -19.29 6.74
N ARG A 32 -1.36 -18.10 6.37
CA ARG A 32 -2.57 -17.95 5.57
C ARG A 32 -2.45 -18.65 4.23
N ALA A 33 -1.24 -18.64 3.66
CA ALA A 33 -0.99 -19.27 2.37
C ALA A 33 -0.68 -20.75 2.50
N ALA A 34 -0.64 -21.27 3.73
CA ALA A 34 -0.27 -22.66 4.02
C ALA A 34 1.13 -22.97 3.50
N MET A 35 2.05 -22.04 3.68
CA MET A 35 3.43 -22.16 3.23
C MET A 35 4.39 -21.81 4.34
N SER A 36 5.65 -22.28 4.22
CA SER A 36 6.70 -21.80 5.10
C SER A 36 7.00 -20.34 4.71
N PRO A 37 7.58 -19.55 5.62
CA PRO A 37 7.91 -18.16 5.27
C PRO A 37 8.84 -18.07 4.06
N ARG A 38 9.78 -18.99 3.93
CA ARG A 38 10.71 -18.97 2.81
C ARG A 38 10.00 -19.23 1.48
N THR A 39 9.12 -20.24 1.46
CA THR A 39 8.38 -20.56 0.26
C THR A 39 7.43 -19.42 -0.08
N PHE A 40 6.81 -18.83 0.93
CA PHE A 40 5.89 -17.72 0.71
C PHE A 40 6.63 -16.53 0.09
N ASP A 41 7.83 -16.19 0.60
CA ASP A 41 8.60 -15.09 0.04
C ASP A 41 8.92 -15.34 -1.42
N ARG A 42 9.35 -16.55 -1.77
CA ARG A 42 9.67 -16.86 -3.16
C ARG A 42 8.44 -16.73 -4.07
N ARG A 43 7.31 -17.27 -3.61
CA ARG A 43 6.08 -17.19 -4.39
C ARG A 43 5.63 -15.75 -4.54
N PHE A 44 5.75 -14.97 -3.47
CA PHE A 44 5.34 -13.58 -3.50
C PHE A 44 6.18 -12.80 -4.52
N VAL A 45 7.49 -13.01 -4.53
CA VAL A 45 8.35 -12.36 -5.49
C VAL A 45 8.02 -12.80 -6.92
N ALA A 46 7.72 -14.09 -7.10
CA ALA A 46 7.37 -14.58 -8.42
C ALA A 46 6.09 -13.94 -8.95
N GLU A 47 5.15 -13.62 -8.07
CA GLU A 47 3.86 -13.08 -8.48
C GLU A 47 3.82 -11.56 -8.52
N THR A 48 4.59 -10.88 -7.69
CA THR A 48 4.53 -9.42 -7.60
C THR A 48 5.82 -8.70 -8.02
N GLY A 49 6.93 -9.42 -8.08
CA GLY A 49 8.21 -8.82 -8.41
C GLY A 49 8.98 -8.33 -7.22
N THR A 50 8.42 -8.39 -6.02
CA THR A 50 9.08 -7.90 -4.82
C THR A 50 8.62 -8.69 -3.59
N THR A 51 9.32 -8.50 -2.47
CA THR A 51 8.91 -9.17 -1.24
C THR A 51 7.72 -8.46 -0.60
N PRO A 52 7.06 -9.09 0.40
CA PRO A 52 5.81 -8.54 0.94
C PRO A 52 5.91 -7.16 1.55
N HIS A 53 6.96 -6.86 2.30
CA HIS A 53 7.03 -5.59 3.00
C HIS A 53 7.12 -4.39 2.04
N PRO A 54 8.04 -4.38 1.08
CA PRO A 54 8.07 -3.29 0.10
C PRO A 54 6.78 -3.20 -0.72
N TRP A 55 6.19 -4.35 -1.04
CA TRP A 55 4.93 -4.35 -1.77
C TRP A 55 3.82 -3.67 -0.97
N LEU A 56 3.74 -3.99 0.33
CA LEU A 56 2.73 -3.40 1.20
C LEU A 56 2.93 -1.89 1.31
N THR A 57 4.19 -1.45 1.46
CA THR A 57 4.49 -0.03 1.52
C THR A 57 4.04 0.68 0.25
N GLU A 58 4.29 0.07 -0.90
CA GLU A 58 3.88 0.65 -2.17
C GLU A 58 2.36 0.77 -2.24
N GLN A 59 1.63 -0.24 -1.81
CA GLN A 59 0.17 -0.19 -1.82
C GLN A 59 -0.34 0.89 -0.87
N ARG A 60 0.31 1.06 0.27
CA ARG A 60 -0.06 2.12 1.21
C ARG A 60 0.16 3.51 0.61
N VAL A 61 1.25 3.69 -0.14
CA VAL A 61 1.49 4.96 -0.82
C VAL A 61 0.42 5.22 -1.86
N ILE A 62 0.06 4.19 -2.64
CA ILE A 62 -0.99 4.33 -3.64
C ILE A 62 -2.28 4.78 -2.98
N ARG A 63 -2.65 4.16 -1.86
CA ARG A 63 -3.88 4.54 -1.16
C ARG A 63 -3.78 5.95 -0.61
N ALA A 64 -2.62 6.34 -0.07
CA ALA A 64 -2.43 7.70 0.43
C ALA A 64 -2.58 8.71 -0.71
N ARG A 65 -2.04 8.40 -1.88
CA ARG A 65 -2.16 9.28 -3.03
C ARG A 65 -3.63 9.47 -3.43
N GLU A 66 -4.41 8.40 -3.40
CA GLU A 66 -5.83 8.50 -3.67
C GLU A 66 -6.51 9.43 -2.68
N LEU A 67 -6.18 9.31 -1.40
CA LEU A 67 -6.77 10.16 -0.38
C LEU A 67 -6.34 11.62 -0.55
N LEU A 68 -5.09 11.85 -0.95
CA LEU A 68 -4.62 13.21 -1.21
C LEU A 68 -5.37 13.84 -2.38
N GLU A 69 -5.67 13.05 -3.40
CA GLU A 69 -6.34 13.54 -4.59
C GLU A 69 -7.84 13.72 -4.39
N GLU A 70 -8.44 12.87 -3.59
CA GLU A 70 -9.91 12.79 -3.52
C GLU A 70 -10.52 13.36 -2.25
N SER A 71 -9.71 13.71 -1.27
CA SER A 71 -10.26 14.18 0.00
C SER A 71 -9.49 15.38 0.52
N ASP A 72 -10.07 16.03 1.53
CA ASP A 72 -9.44 17.16 2.21
C ASP A 72 -8.85 16.75 3.55
N LEU A 73 -8.69 15.45 3.79
CA LEU A 73 -8.16 14.98 5.05
C LEU A 73 -6.77 15.58 5.33
N PRO A 74 -6.50 15.95 6.58
CA PRO A 74 -5.16 16.41 6.94
C PRO A 74 -4.12 15.33 6.67
N VAL A 75 -2.90 15.73 6.38
CA VAL A 75 -1.83 14.79 6.05
C VAL A 75 -1.66 13.72 7.13
N GLU A 76 -1.84 14.08 8.41
CA GLU A 76 -1.75 13.10 9.49
C GLU A 76 -2.77 11.99 9.34
N GLN A 77 -3.98 12.32 8.95
CA GLN A 77 -5.01 11.30 8.76
C GLN A 77 -4.79 10.51 7.49
N VAL A 78 -4.28 11.17 6.45
CA VAL A 78 -3.92 10.48 5.23
C VAL A 78 -2.84 9.43 5.53
N ALA A 79 -1.95 9.72 6.47
CA ALA A 79 -0.90 8.78 6.84
C ALA A 79 -1.46 7.58 7.62
N THR A 80 -2.35 7.83 8.56
CA THR A 80 -2.82 6.74 9.43
C THR A 80 -3.80 5.81 8.74
N ARG A 81 -4.63 6.31 7.84
CA ARG A 81 -5.63 5.46 7.19
C ARG A 81 -5.04 4.30 6.40
N PRO A 82 -4.00 4.52 5.58
CA PRO A 82 -3.39 3.36 4.91
C PRO A 82 -2.38 2.60 5.76
N GLY A 83 -2.10 3.05 6.98
CA GLY A 83 -1.27 2.27 7.89
C GLY A 83 0.15 2.74 8.09
N PHE A 84 0.48 3.99 7.73
CA PHE A 84 1.84 4.49 7.95
C PHE A 84 2.14 4.80 9.41
N GLY A 85 1.13 5.01 10.20
CA GLY A 85 1.35 5.28 11.61
C GLY A 85 1.60 6.75 11.92
N ASN A 86 2.33 7.47 11.09
CA ASN A 86 2.55 8.90 11.30
C ASN A 86 2.89 9.59 9.98
N ALA A 87 2.79 10.91 9.98
CA ALA A 87 2.99 11.70 8.78
C ALA A 87 4.45 11.68 8.29
N ALA A 88 5.40 11.49 9.20
CA ALA A 88 6.80 11.46 8.81
C ALA A 88 7.10 10.26 7.90
N LEU A 89 6.53 9.10 8.21
CA LEU A 89 6.70 7.92 7.36
C LEU A 89 6.02 8.12 6.02
N LEU A 90 4.82 8.70 6.02
CA LEU A 90 4.16 9.00 4.76
C LEU A 90 5.00 9.94 3.92
N ARG A 91 5.55 10.99 4.52
CA ARG A 91 6.40 11.93 3.78
C ARG A 91 7.61 11.24 3.19
N HIS A 92 8.25 10.37 3.97
CA HIS A 92 9.42 9.64 3.48
C HIS A 92 9.07 8.77 2.27
N HIS A 93 8.03 7.97 2.38
CA HIS A 93 7.67 7.06 1.29
C HIS A 93 7.06 7.78 0.10
N CYS A 94 6.30 8.84 0.33
CA CYS A 94 5.74 9.63 -0.75
C CYS A 94 6.86 10.28 -1.56
N GLN A 95 7.87 10.85 -0.86
CA GLN A 95 9.01 11.44 -1.52
C GLN A 95 9.77 10.40 -2.34
N ALA A 96 9.96 9.21 -1.79
CA ALA A 96 10.67 8.14 -2.50
C ALA A 96 9.92 7.68 -3.75
N CYS A 97 8.61 7.62 -3.69
CA CYS A 97 7.80 7.11 -4.81
C CYS A 97 7.44 8.17 -5.84
N THR A 98 7.21 9.39 -5.41
CA THR A 98 6.72 10.44 -6.31
C THR A 98 7.72 11.58 -6.52
N GLY A 99 8.72 11.67 -5.67
CA GLY A 99 9.71 12.76 -5.75
C GLY A 99 9.28 14.03 -5.06
N ILE A 100 8.08 14.08 -4.50
CA ILE A 100 7.58 15.29 -3.85
C ILE A 100 6.87 14.95 -2.55
N SER A 101 6.63 15.97 -1.73
CA SER A 101 5.95 15.77 -0.46
C SER A 101 4.46 15.52 -0.66
N PRO A 102 3.77 14.98 0.36
CA PRO A 102 2.32 14.80 0.26
C PRO A 102 1.58 16.10 -0.01
N THR A 103 1.99 17.19 0.63
CA THR A 103 1.34 18.47 0.42
C THR A 103 1.53 18.96 -1.02
N ALA A 104 2.75 18.82 -1.55
CA ALA A 104 3.00 19.20 -2.93
C ALA A 104 2.24 18.29 -3.90
N TYR A 105 2.18 17.00 -3.57
CA TYR A 105 1.44 16.07 -4.40
C TYR A 105 -0.03 16.47 -4.49
N ARG A 106 -0.63 16.81 -3.35
CA ARG A 106 -2.02 17.25 -3.33
C ARG A 106 -2.23 18.50 -4.18
N SER A 107 -1.32 19.47 -4.05
CA SER A 107 -1.43 20.69 -4.83
C SER A 107 -1.41 20.44 -6.32
N GLN A 108 -0.57 19.51 -6.75
CA GLN A 108 -0.39 19.24 -8.16
C GLN A 108 -1.47 18.34 -8.75
N HIS A 109 -2.03 17.44 -7.95
CA HIS A 109 -2.92 16.41 -8.46
C HIS A 109 -4.37 16.55 -8.01
N ARG A 110 -4.65 17.48 -7.10
CA ARG A 110 -6.02 17.69 -6.66
C ARG A 110 -6.79 18.34 -7.78
N ALA A 111 -7.97 17.83 -8.05
CA ALA A 111 -8.77 18.39 -9.12
C ALA A 111 -9.06 19.85 -8.83
N PRO A 112 -8.77 20.68 -9.76
CA PRO A 112 -8.93 22.11 -9.56
C PRO A 112 -10.35 22.45 -9.67
N ALA A 113 -11.08 21.50 -9.59
CA ALA A 113 -12.41 21.74 -9.75
C ALA A 113 -12.82 22.95 -9.20
N MET A 114 -12.26 23.09 -8.35
CA MET A 114 -12.50 24.11 -7.86
C MET A 114 -12.42 25.09 -8.70
N THR A 115 -12.15 24.93 -9.55
CA THR A 115 -11.92 25.77 -10.30
C THR A 115 -12.86 26.17 -10.80
N GLY A 116 -13.23 25.90 -10.59
CA GLY A 116 -13.82 26.29 -10.90
C GLY A 116 -13.99 26.86 -11.33
N ALA A 117 -13.91 26.85 -11.30
CA ALA A 117 -14.10 27.33 -11.71
C ALA A 117 -14.36 27.75 -11.83
#